data_3f5ed2e2067f369bb62921d6e9abda05
#
_entry.id   3f5ed2e2067f369bb62921d6e9abda05
#
_cell.length_a   1.000
_cell.length_b   1.000
_cell.length_c   1.000
_cell.angle_alpha   90.00
_cell.angle_beta   90.00
_cell.angle_gamma   90.00
#
_symmetry.space_group_name_H-M   'P 1'
#
loop_
_entity.id
_entity.type
_entity.pdbx_description
1 polymer ?
#
loop_
_entity_poly.entity_id
_entity_poly.type
_entity_poly.pdbx_seq_one_letter_code
_entity_poly.pdbx_strand_id
1 'polypeptide(L)'
;MEWYTYTISEYLNLAFRWFHIVAGISWIGQTYLFNWMERTLPLEVDPDADENVSGQLWMVHGGGFYKVEKQTKPKVMPRTLHWFKWESALTFLSGFFLLIIVYYMGGLMLEPDSEMSELTAALIGMGVMIIGFGIYRLLWLSPLGKNEYIGSTVSFLLIIGLFVGMDQIFSSRAAMFHIGALFGTIMAANVWMIILPAQRKMIAAVENNQQPDMLLGAKAKNCSKHNTYMSIPVIFIMIS
;
A
#
# COMPACT_ATOMS: atom_id res chain seq x y z
N MET A 1 43.80 10.22 -11.43
CA MET A 1 42.35 10.09 -11.72
C MET A 1 41.97 8.74 -11.15
N GLU A 2 41.51 8.72 -9.87
CA GLU A 2 41.05 7.49 -9.23
C GLU A 2 39.70 7.14 -9.85
N TRP A 3 39.67 6.03 -10.59
CA TRP A 3 38.42 5.47 -11.11
C TRP A 3 37.67 4.86 -9.92
N TYR A 4 36.55 5.48 -9.52
CA TYR A 4 35.65 4.94 -8.53
C TYR A 4 35.10 3.59 -9.06
N THR A 5 35.63 2.51 -8.52
CA THR A 5 35.07 1.18 -8.74
C THR A 5 33.87 1.04 -7.82
N TYR A 6 32.66 1.23 -8.37
CA TYR A 6 31.44 0.97 -7.63
C TYR A 6 31.39 -0.50 -7.22
N THR A 7 31.05 -0.72 -5.97
CA THR A 7 30.83 -2.08 -5.45
C THR A 7 29.50 -2.64 -5.98
N ILE A 8 29.35 -3.96 -5.98
CA ILE A 8 28.09 -4.63 -6.37
C ILE A 8 26.90 -4.09 -5.56
N SER A 9 27.12 -3.80 -4.26
CA SER A 9 26.07 -3.27 -3.39
C SER A 9 25.60 -1.87 -3.81
N GLU A 10 26.51 -1.01 -4.30
CA GLU A 10 26.14 0.32 -4.80
C GLU A 10 25.31 0.25 -6.08
N TYR A 11 25.67 -0.65 -7.00
CA TYR A 11 24.86 -0.91 -8.20
C TYR A 11 23.49 -1.48 -7.86
N LEU A 12 23.41 -2.42 -6.93
CA LEU A 12 22.13 -2.97 -6.47
C LEU A 12 21.29 -1.90 -5.78
N ASN A 13 21.88 -1.07 -4.93
CA ASN A 13 21.20 0.04 -4.28
C ASN A 13 20.59 0.99 -5.33
N LEU A 14 21.39 1.40 -6.33
CA LEU A 14 20.91 2.27 -7.41
C LEU A 14 19.76 1.62 -8.19
N ALA A 15 19.92 0.36 -8.60
CA ALA A 15 18.93 -0.37 -9.38
C ALA A 15 17.61 -0.55 -8.60
N PHE A 16 17.67 -1.00 -7.35
CA PHE A 16 16.47 -1.17 -6.53
C PHE A 16 15.81 0.15 -6.16
N ARG A 17 16.57 1.22 -5.93
CA ARG A 17 16.03 2.57 -5.69
C ARG A 17 15.26 3.08 -6.88
N TRP A 18 15.85 2.99 -8.07
CA TRP A 18 15.18 3.38 -9.32
C TRP A 18 13.90 2.55 -9.53
N PHE A 19 14.01 1.24 -9.40
CA PHE A 19 12.87 0.34 -9.59
C PHE A 19 11.76 0.58 -8.57
N HIS A 20 12.12 0.81 -7.29
CA HIS A 20 11.16 1.12 -6.22
C HIS A 20 10.38 2.41 -6.50
N ILE A 21 11.08 3.45 -6.96
CA ILE A 21 10.44 4.73 -7.32
C ILE A 21 9.44 4.51 -8.46
N VAL A 22 9.82 3.82 -9.52
CA VAL A 22 8.95 3.57 -10.68
C VAL A 22 7.72 2.74 -10.29
N ALA A 23 7.92 1.66 -9.54
CA ALA A 23 6.83 0.83 -9.05
C ALA A 23 5.91 1.60 -8.08
N GLY A 24 6.49 2.40 -7.17
CA GLY A 24 5.76 3.24 -6.23
C GLY A 24 4.91 4.31 -6.92
N ILE A 25 5.46 5.02 -7.90
CA ILE A 25 4.71 6.00 -8.71
C ILE A 25 3.53 5.32 -9.40
N SER A 26 3.74 4.14 -10.00
CA SER A 26 2.68 3.38 -10.67
C SER A 26 1.57 2.99 -9.69
N TRP A 27 1.92 2.45 -8.53
CA TRP A 27 0.93 2.04 -7.52
C TRP A 27 0.15 3.22 -6.95
N ILE A 28 0.85 4.28 -6.56
CA ILE A 28 0.22 5.48 -6.00
C ILE A 28 -0.64 6.18 -7.04
N GLY A 29 -0.16 6.32 -8.28
CA GLY A 29 -0.91 6.91 -9.38
C GLY A 29 -2.24 6.18 -9.64
N GLN A 30 -2.22 4.85 -9.68
CA GLN A 30 -3.44 4.03 -9.79
C GLN A 30 -4.38 4.24 -8.59
N THR A 31 -3.84 4.30 -7.37
CA THR A 31 -4.63 4.53 -6.16
C THR A 31 -5.41 5.84 -6.25
N TYR A 32 -4.75 6.94 -6.66
CA TYR A 32 -5.42 8.23 -6.82
C TYR A 32 -6.40 8.25 -7.99
N LEU A 33 -6.07 7.61 -9.12
CA LEU A 33 -6.96 7.47 -10.26
C LEU A 33 -8.26 6.76 -9.86
N PHE A 34 -8.17 5.61 -9.19
CA PHE A 34 -9.35 4.87 -8.74
C PHE A 34 -10.16 5.63 -7.68
N ASN A 35 -9.52 6.37 -6.78
CA ASN A 35 -10.24 7.21 -5.82
C ASN A 35 -10.99 8.35 -6.51
N TRP A 36 -10.39 8.97 -7.52
CA TRP A 36 -11.06 9.98 -8.32
C TRP A 36 -12.24 9.36 -9.08
N MET A 37 -12.06 8.24 -9.76
CA MET A 37 -13.14 7.54 -10.46
C MET A 37 -14.29 7.16 -9.50
N GLU A 38 -14.01 6.61 -8.32
CA GLU A 38 -15.03 6.24 -7.31
C GLU A 38 -15.89 7.42 -6.85
N ARG A 39 -15.35 8.63 -6.87
CA ARG A 39 -16.10 9.87 -6.53
C ARG A 39 -16.86 10.44 -7.70
N THR A 40 -16.37 10.26 -8.93
CA THR A 40 -16.92 10.89 -10.14
C THR A 40 -17.98 10.00 -10.81
N LEU A 41 -17.77 8.69 -10.87
CA LEU A 41 -18.66 7.73 -11.53
C LEU A 41 -20.14 7.83 -11.13
N PRO A 42 -20.51 8.02 -9.84
CA PRO A 42 -21.92 8.10 -9.45
C PRO A 42 -22.62 9.41 -9.83
N LEU A 43 -21.88 10.43 -10.27
CA LEU A 43 -22.43 11.75 -10.55
C LEU A 43 -23.13 11.83 -11.90
N GLU A 44 -22.74 10.98 -12.86
CA GLU A 44 -23.23 11.00 -14.22
C GLU A 44 -23.61 9.58 -14.64
N VAL A 45 -24.88 9.22 -14.47
CA VAL A 45 -25.44 7.98 -15.01
C VAL A 45 -26.40 8.35 -16.12
N ASP A 46 -26.15 7.83 -17.33
CA ASP A 46 -27.02 7.98 -18.47
C ASP A 46 -28.41 7.41 -18.11
N PRO A 47 -29.52 8.17 -18.32
CA PRO A 47 -30.86 7.66 -18.06
C PRO A 47 -31.19 6.37 -18.81
N ASP A 48 -30.57 6.16 -19.98
CA ASP A 48 -30.75 4.95 -20.81
C ASP A 48 -29.75 3.84 -20.48
N ALA A 49 -28.92 4.01 -19.44
CA ALA A 49 -27.96 3.00 -19.02
C ALA A 49 -28.64 1.74 -18.50
N ASP A 50 -27.94 0.60 -18.63
CA ASP A 50 -28.39 -0.68 -18.05
C ASP A 50 -28.57 -0.56 -16.52
N GLU A 51 -29.61 -1.18 -15.98
CA GLU A 51 -29.93 -1.18 -14.54
C GLU A 51 -28.75 -1.63 -13.63
N ASN A 52 -27.79 -2.39 -14.17
CA ASN A 52 -26.61 -2.82 -13.46
C ASN A 52 -25.48 -1.77 -13.42
N VAL A 53 -25.62 -0.66 -14.19
CA VAL A 53 -24.63 0.43 -14.23
C VAL A 53 -24.89 1.35 -13.05
N SER A 54 -23.92 1.44 -12.14
CA SER A 54 -23.98 2.28 -10.94
C SER A 54 -23.17 3.57 -11.06
N GLY A 55 -22.55 3.81 -12.21
CA GLY A 55 -21.78 5.00 -12.48
C GLY A 55 -21.13 4.97 -13.85
N GLN A 56 -20.99 6.13 -14.46
CA GLN A 56 -20.33 6.32 -15.75
C GLN A 56 -19.43 7.56 -15.70
N LEU A 57 -18.38 7.57 -16.47
CA LEU A 57 -17.58 8.76 -16.71
C LEU A 57 -16.90 8.69 -18.08
N TRP A 58 -16.65 9.86 -18.64
CA TRP A 58 -15.88 10.01 -19.86
C TRP A 58 -14.51 10.61 -19.55
N MET A 59 -13.48 10.05 -20.16
CA MET A 59 -12.11 10.55 -20.05
C MET A 59 -11.55 10.80 -21.45
N VAL A 60 -10.63 11.75 -21.57
CA VAL A 60 -9.82 11.97 -22.77
C VAL A 60 -8.35 11.79 -22.42
N HIS A 61 -7.65 10.96 -23.17
CA HIS A 61 -6.21 10.80 -23.06
C HIS A 61 -5.60 10.33 -24.39
N GLY A 62 -4.44 10.88 -24.74
CA GLY A 62 -3.72 10.49 -25.95
C GLY A 62 -4.53 10.64 -27.25
N GLY A 63 -5.46 11.62 -27.31
CA GLY A 63 -6.33 11.85 -28.47
C GLY A 63 -7.53 10.91 -28.59
N GLY A 64 -7.73 10.00 -27.64
CA GLY A 64 -8.88 9.08 -27.59
C GLY A 64 -9.86 9.43 -26.47
N PHE A 65 -11.14 9.05 -26.69
CA PHE A 65 -12.19 9.14 -25.68
C PHE A 65 -12.43 7.78 -25.05
N TYR A 66 -12.46 7.73 -23.72
CA TYR A 66 -12.65 6.52 -22.93
C TYR A 66 -13.93 6.65 -22.12
N LYS A 67 -14.88 5.73 -22.32
CA LYS A 67 -16.08 5.61 -21.48
C LYS A 67 -15.81 4.50 -20.46
N VAL A 68 -15.88 4.84 -19.16
CA VAL A 68 -15.75 3.89 -18.06
C VAL A 68 -17.12 3.72 -17.41
N GLU A 69 -17.54 2.48 -17.24
CA GLU A 69 -18.77 2.10 -16.56
C GLU A 69 -18.47 1.23 -15.35
N LYS A 70 -19.06 1.57 -14.22
CA LYS A 70 -19.04 0.76 -13.02
C LYS A 70 -20.31 -0.08 -12.96
N GLN A 71 -20.15 -1.39 -13.05
CA GLN A 71 -21.25 -2.34 -12.98
C GLN A 71 -21.24 -3.07 -11.64
N THR A 72 -22.40 -3.21 -11.01
CA THR A 72 -22.57 -3.99 -9.77
C THR A 72 -22.49 -5.48 -10.05
N LYS A 73 -23.11 -5.91 -11.16
CA LYS A 73 -23.07 -7.30 -11.66
C LYS A 73 -23.06 -7.25 -13.18
N PRO A 74 -21.94 -7.52 -13.85
CA PRO A 74 -21.92 -7.57 -15.31
C PRO A 74 -22.80 -8.72 -15.82
N LYS A 75 -23.59 -8.46 -16.86
CA LYS A 75 -24.45 -9.51 -17.49
C LYS A 75 -23.62 -10.65 -18.09
N VAL A 76 -22.45 -10.32 -18.60
CA VAL A 76 -21.50 -11.26 -19.12
C VAL A 76 -20.13 -10.94 -18.54
N MET A 77 -19.53 -11.88 -17.83
CA MET A 77 -18.17 -11.71 -17.32
C MET A 77 -17.17 -11.63 -18.47
N PRO A 78 -16.31 -10.61 -18.48
CA PRO A 78 -15.26 -10.49 -19.47
C PRO A 78 -14.25 -11.64 -19.34
N ARG A 79 -13.72 -12.14 -20.47
CA ARG A 79 -12.72 -13.21 -20.49
C ARG A 79 -11.44 -12.85 -19.75
N THR A 80 -11.09 -11.57 -19.73
CA THR A 80 -9.88 -11.06 -19.09
C THR A 80 -10.24 -9.91 -18.17
N LEU A 81 -9.94 -10.09 -16.90
CA LEU A 81 -9.97 -9.02 -15.90
C LEU A 81 -8.55 -8.56 -15.61
N HIS A 82 -8.29 -7.26 -15.72
CA HIS A 82 -7.00 -6.72 -15.33
C HIS A 82 -6.96 -6.56 -13.80
N TRP A 83 -5.91 -7.10 -13.18
CA TRP A 83 -5.69 -7.05 -11.75
C TRP A 83 -4.57 -6.07 -11.41
N PHE A 84 -4.90 -4.96 -10.81
CA PHE A 84 -3.95 -3.96 -10.29
C PHE A 84 -3.32 -4.46 -8.98
N LYS A 85 -2.40 -5.39 -9.06
CA LYS A 85 -1.78 -6.06 -7.91
C LYS A 85 -0.27 -6.11 -7.95
N TRP A 86 0.31 -6.17 -9.15
CA TRP A 86 1.74 -6.34 -9.29
C TRP A 86 2.51 -5.10 -8.88
N GLU A 87 1.94 -3.93 -9.07
CA GLU A 87 2.52 -2.65 -8.67
C GLU A 87 2.75 -2.59 -7.16
N SER A 88 1.79 -3.07 -6.37
CA SER A 88 1.93 -3.16 -4.91
C SER A 88 2.98 -4.18 -4.48
N ALA A 89 3.04 -5.36 -5.15
CA ALA A 89 4.05 -6.37 -4.87
C ALA A 89 5.45 -5.89 -5.21
N LEU A 90 5.62 -5.30 -6.40
CA LEU A 90 6.92 -4.81 -6.87
C LEU A 90 7.43 -3.66 -6.02
N THR A 91 6.55 -2.73 -5.61
CA THR A 91 6.89 -1.66 -4.68
C THR A 91 7.32 -2.22 -3.33
N PHE A 92 6.55 -3.13 -2.76
CA PHE A 92 6.88 -3.74 -1.46
C PHE A 92 8.20 -4.51 -1.51
N LEU A 93 8.37 -5.40 -2.48
CA LEU A 93 9.58 -6.22 -2.60
C LEU A 93 10.83 -5.37 -2.84
N SER A 94 10.77 -4.39 -3.74
CA SER A 94 11.91 -3.51 -4.00
C SER A 94 12.25 -2.64 -2.77
N GLY A 95 11.25 -2.14 -2.05
CA GLY A 95 11.45 -1.41 -0.80
C GLY A 95 12.05 -2.28 0.30
N PHE A 96 11.62 -3.54 0.39
CA PHE A 96 12.18 -4.50 1.33
C PHE A 96 13.65 -4.82 1.02
N PHE A 97 14.01 -5.01 -0.26
CA PHE A 97 15.42 -5.18 -0.65
C PHE A 97 16.25 -3.93 -0.37
N LEU A 98 15.70 -2.73 -0.60
CA LEU A 98 16.38 -1.49 -0.22
C LEU A 98 16.62 -1.39 1.29
N LEU A 99 15.64 -1.78 2.09
CA LEU A 99 15.78 -1.80 3.56
C LEU A 99 16.94 -2.71 3.98
N ILE A 100 17.04 -3.90 3.36
CA ILE A 100 18.13 -4.83 3.61
C ILE A 100 19.49 -4.22 3.20
N ILE A 101 19.60 -3.74 1.95
CA ILE A 101 20.89 -3.26 1.41
C ILE A 101 21.37 -2.01 2.13
N VAL A 102 20.46 -1.07 2.44
CA VAL A 102 20.83 0.24 2.97
C VAL A 102 20.98 0.21 4.49
N TYR A 103 20.05 -0.44 5.19
CA TYR A 103 20.00 -0.39 6.64
C TYR A 103 20.56 -1.66 7.30
N TYR A 104 20.13 -2.85 6.90
CA TYR A 104 20.53 -4.09 7.58
C TYR A 104 21.93 -4.58 7.21
N MET A 105 22.40 -4.23 6.01
CA MET A 105 23.76 -4.59 5.53
C MET A 105 24.67 -3.36 5.36
N GLY A 106 24.07 -2.17 5.26
CA GLY A 106 24.79 -0.92 4.96
C GLY A 106 25.32 -0.17 6.18
N GLY A 107 25.09 -0.68 7.40
CA GLY A 107 25.60 -0.05 8.63
C GLY A 107 24.93 1.26 9.01
N LEU A 108 23.74 1.58 8.46
CA LEU A 108 23.02 2.82 8.72
C LEU A 108 21.89 2.67 9.76
N MET A 109 21.82 1.48 10.39
CA MET A 109 20.75 1.15 11.32
C MET A 109 20.95 1.80 12.69
N LEU A 110 22.18 1.85 13.16
CA LEU A 110 22.55 2.27 14.50
C LEU A 110 23.40 3.54 14.47
N GLU A 111 23.41 4.28 15.56
CA GLU A 111 24.37 5.36 15.77
C GLU A 111 25.79 4.76 16.01
N PRO A 112 26.88 5.49 15.67
CA PRO A 112 28.24 4.97 15.72
C PRO A 112 28.71 4.51 17.11
N ASP A 113 28.10 5.03 18.17
CA ASP A 113 28.40 4.73 19.58
C ASP A 113 27.48 3.66 20.19
N SER A 114 26.61 3.07 19.39
CA SER A 114 25.67 2.03 19.85
C SER A 114 26.40 0.72 20.18
N GLU A 115 26.09 0.16 21.34
CA GLU A 115 26.59 -1.16 21.77
C GLU A 115 25.77 -2.32 21.16
N MET A 116 24.65 -2.03 20.49
CA MET A 116 23.78 -3.04 19.91
C MET A 116 24.38 -3.64 18.64
N SER A 117 24.22 -4.96 18.45
CA SER A 117 24.65 -5.60 17.20
C SER A 117 23.69 -5.27 16.05
N GLU A 118 24.23 -5.10 14.84
CA GLU A 118 23.45 -4.89 13.59
C GLU A 118 22.38 -5.98 13.38
N LEU A 119 22.70 -7.24 13.70
CA LEU A 119 21.75 -8.35 13.60
C LEU A 119 20.56 -8.16 14.57
N THR A 120 20.82 -7.75 15.80
CA THR A 120 19.77 -7.48 16.78
C THR A 120 18.88 -6.34 16.32
N ALA A 121 19.48 -5.26 15.84
CA ALA A 121 18.75 -4.12 15.28
C ALA A 121 17.86 -4.54 14.08
N ALA A 122 18.40 -5.33 13.16
CA ALA A 122 17.65 -5.84 12.00
C ALA A 122 16.45 -6.72 12.44
N LEU A 123 16.65 -7.60 13.42
CA LEU A 123 15.57 -8.45 13.96
C LEU A 123 14.48 -7.62 14.65
N ILE A 124 14.84 -6.57 15.38
CA ILE A 124 13.89 -5.64 15.99
C ILE A 124 13.12 -4.91 14.87
N GLY A 125 13.80 -4.38 13.84
CA GLY A 125 13.18 -3.71 12.70
C GLY A 125 12.19 -4.61 11.97
N MET A 126 12.54 -5.87 11.68
CA MET A 126 11.62 -6.84 11.09
C MET A 126 10.44 -7.15 12.03
N GLY A 127 10.72 -7.30 13.32
CA GLY A 127 9.69 -7.51 14.35
C GLY A 127 8.67 -6.38 14.39
N VAL A 128 9.12 -5.14 14.29
CA VAL A 128 8.26 -3.94 14.23
C VAL A 128 7.29 -4.02 13.05
N MET A 129 7.73 -4.43 11.86
CA MET A 129 6.86 -4.55 10.70
C MET A 129 5.78 -5.63 10.90
N ILE A 130 6.14 -6.79 11.43
CA ILE A 130 5.22 -7.92 11.64
C ILE A 130 4.23 -7.60 12.76
N ILE A 131 4.73 -7.16 13.91
CA ILE A 131 3.92 -6.85 15.10
C ILE A 131 3.04 -5.62 14.81
N GLY A 132 3.60 -4.60 14.16
CA GLY A 132 2.87 -3.39 13.80
C GLY A 132 1.70 -3.67 12.84
N PHE A 133 1.89 -4.57 11.87
CA PHE A 133 0.78 -5.05 11.04
C PHE A 133 -0.28 -5.78 11.89
N GLY A 134 0.14 -6.63 12.83
CA GLY A 134 -0.76 -7.31 13.76
C GLY A 134 -1.59 -6.31 14.60
N ILE A 135 -0.94 -5.31 15.18
CA ILE A 135 -1.60 -4.24 15.97
C ILE A 135 -2.58 -3.46 15.10
N TYR A 136 -2.19 -3.06 13.90
CA TYR A 136 -3.08 -2.42 12.94
C TYR A 136 -4.34 -3.27 12.68
N ARG A 137 -4.16 -4.57 12.42
CA ARG A 137 -5.29 -5.49 12.18
C ARG A 137 -6.21 -5.59 13.39
N LEU A 138 -5.66 -5.77 14.58
CA LEU A 138 -6.42 -5.87 15.83
C LEU A 138 -7.20 -4.58 16.12
N LEU A 139 -6.57 -3.42 15.96
CA LEU A 139 -7.21 -2.13 16.16
C LEU A 139 -8.43 -1.95 15.23
N TRP A 140 -8.24 -2.20 13.93
CA TRP A 140 -9.31 -1.97 12.94
C TRP A 140 -10.37 -3.08 12.90
N LEU A 141 -10.15 -4.20 13.59
CA LEU A 141 -11.17 -5.20 13.86
C LEU A 141 -11.89 -4.98 15.20
N SER A 142 -11.33 -4.17 16.09
CA SER A 142 -11.87 -3.87 17.40
C SER A 142 -13.06 -2.87 17.34
N PRO A 143 -13.80 -2.70 18.45
CA PRO A 143 -14.81 -1.65 18.54
C PRO A 143 -14.28 -0.23 18.29
N LEU A 144 -13.02 0.05 18.61
CA LEU A 144 -12.37 1.34 18.36
C LEU A 144 -12.27 1.66 16.86
N GLY A 145 -11.98 0.65 16.03
CA GLY A 145 -11.89 0.80 14.58
C GLY A 145 -13.25 0.95 13.88
N LYS A 146 -14.38 0.74 14.57
CA LYS A 146 -15.71 1.01 14.00
C LYS A 146 -15.96 2.52 13.81
N ASN A 147 -15.35 3.35 14.64
CA ASN A 147 -15.35 4.80 14.48
C ASN A 147 -14.03 5.23 13.83
N GLU A 148 -14.09 5.71 12.59
CA GLU A 148 -12.89 6.09 11.83
C GLU A 148 -12.07 7.18 12.53
N TYR A 149 -12.71 8.16 13.19
CA TYR A 149 -11.97 9.21 13.90
C TYR A 149 -11.20 8.65 15.09
N ILE A 150 -11.82 7.77 15.87
CA ILE A 150 -11.17 7.13 17.03
C ILE A 150 -10.04 6.22 16.53
N GLY A 151 -10.33 5.33 15.56
CA GLY A 151 -9.34 4.41 14.99
C GLY A 151 -8.13 5.15 14.40
N SER A 152 -8.36 6.23 13.68
CA SER A 152 -7.29 7.07 13.10
C SER A 152 -6.48 7.79 14.17
N THR A 153 -7.13 8.36 15.18
CA THR A 153 -6.44 9.03 16.28
C THR A 153 -5.57 8.04 17.06
N VAL A 154 -6.10 6.87 17.40
CA VAL A 154 -5.33 5.82 18.08
C VAL A 154 -4.17 5.35 17.22
N SER A 155 -4.40 5.11 15.91
CA SER A 155 -3.32 4.76 14.98
C SER A 155 -2.22 5.81 14.95
N PHE A 156 -2.58 7.09 14.90
CA PHE A 156 -1.63 8.20 14.89
C PHE A 156 -0.79 8.24 16.16
N LEU A 157 -1.42 8.11 17.35
CA LEU A 157 -0.71 8.08 18.64
C LEU A 157 0.22 6.86 18.75
N LEU A 158 -0.22 5.70 18.27
CA LEU A 158 0.63 4.49 18.24
C LEU A 158 1.85 4.68 17.33
N ILE A 159 1.71 5.33 16.18
CA ILE A 159 2.83 5.61 15.27
C ILE A 159 3.82 6.60 15.90
N ILE A 160 3.33 7.66 16.57
CA ILE A 160 4.20 8.58 17.29
C ILE A 160 4.97 7.84 18.39
N GLY A 161 4.26 7.06 19.22
CA GLY A 161 4.90 6.27 20.28
C GLY A 161 5.93 5.27 19.75
N LEU A 162 5.61 4.61 18.63
CA LEU A 162 6.53 3.71 17.96
C LEU A 162 7.77 4.44 17.44
N PHE A 163 7.59 5.60 16.78
CA PHE A 163 8.71 6.41 16.31
C PHE A 163 9.63 6.82 17.46
N VAL A 164 9.07 7.40 18.54
CA VAL A 164 9.84 7.79 19.71
C VAL A 164 10.59 6.62 20.34
N GLY A 165 9.95 5.44 20.42
CA GLY A 165 10.61 4.23 20.93
C GLY A 165 11.73 3.74 20.03
N MET A 166 11.55 3.79 18.72
CA MET A 166 12.58 3.37 17.77
C MET A 166 13.74 4.37 17.67
N ASP A 167 13.49 5.66 17.82
CA ASP A 167 14.52 6.71 17.83
C ASP A 167 15.48 6.60 19.03
N GLN A 168 15.10 5.88 20.10
CA GLN A 168 15.98 5.56 21.22
C GLN A 168 16.90 4.35 20.94
N ILE A 169 16.61 3.60 19.89
CA ILE A 169 17.29 2.33 19.59
C ILE A 169 18.09 2.42 18.31
N PHE A 170 17.52 3.07 17.30
CA PHE A 170 18.06 3.20 15.95
C PHE A 170 18.55 4.63 15.70
N SER A 171 19.33 4.82 14.64
CA SER A 171 19.54 6.17 14.12
C SER A 171 18.20 6.81 13.75
N SER A 172 18.06 8.12 13.96
CA SER A 172 16.79 8.83 13.70
C SER A 172 16.27 8.60 12.29
N ARG A 173 17.18 8.50 11.32
CA ARG A 173 16.82 8.20 9.94
C ARG A 173 16.32 6.76 9.79
N ALA A 174 16.97 5.78 10.41
CA ALA A 174 16.51 4.39 10.40
C ALA A 174 15.13 4.24 11.06
N ALA A 175 14.91 4.91 12.21
CA ALA A 175 13.61 4.93 12.87
C ALA A 175 12.52 5.46 11.94
N MET A 176 12.75 6.59 11.27
CA MET A 176 11.82 7.19 10.31
C MET A 176 11.51 6.24 9.15
N PHE A 177 12.54 5.66 8.52
CA PHE A 177 12.35 4.74 7.39
C PHE A 177 11.63 3.44 7.78
N HIS A 178 11.79 2.96 9.02
CA HIS A 178 11.02 1.80 9.51
C HIS A 178 9.54 2.11 9.69
N ILE A 179 9.16 3.35 10.05
CA ILE A 179 7.76 3.78 10.01
C ILE A 179 7.23 3.74 8.56
N GLY A 180 7.99 4.24 7.59
CA GLY A 180 7.64 4.14 6.18
C GLY A 180 7.50 2.69 5.70
N ALA A 181 8.45 1.82 6.09
CA ALA A 181 8.42 0.40 5.79
C ALA A 181 7.22 -0.32 6.43
N LEU A 182 6.85 0.06 7.66
CA LEU A 182 5.63 -0.43 8.33
C LEU A 182 4.36 -0.05 7.54
N PHE A 183 4.22 1.21 7.14
CA PHE A 183 3.10 1.63 6.30
C PHE A 183 3.08 0.85 4.97
N GLY A 184 4.21 0.72 4.29
CA GLY A 184 4.34 -0.06 3.06
C GLY A 184 3.94 -1.53 3.26
N THR A 185 4.34 -2.12 4.39
CA THR A 185 3.97 -3.49 4.78
C THR A 185 2.46 -3.62 5.00
N ILE A 186 1.85 -2.71 5.75
CA ILE A 186 0.39 -2.70 5.98
C ILE A 186 -0.35 -2.54 4.65
N MET A 187 0.08 -1.60 3.81
CA MET A 187 -0.55 -1.34 2.51
C MET A 187 -0.48 -2.55 1.58
N ALA A 188 0.69 -3.18 1.45
CA ALA A 188 0.86 -4.38 0.64
C ALA A 188 0.07 -5.57 1.19
N ALA A 189 0.13 -5.80 2.51
CA ALA A 189 -0.64 -6.85 3.17
C ALA A 189 -2.16 -6.65 3.01
N ASN A 190 -2.65 -5.42 3.08
CA ASN A 190 -4.06 -5.11 2.78
C ASN A 190 -4.44 -5.54 1.36
N VAL A 191 -3.60 -5.27 0.36
CA VAL A 191 -3.87 -5.71 -1.02
C VAL A 191 -3.89 -7.24 -1.11
N TRP A 192 -2.83 -7.90 -0.67
CA TRP A 192 -2.64 -9.33 -0.94
C TRP A 192 -3.41 -10.26 -0.02
N MET A 193 -3.62 -9.87 1.23
CA MET A 193 -4.28 -10.72 2.24
C MET A 193 -5.75 -10.40 2.43
N ILE A 194 -6.24 -9.22 1.99
CA ILE A 194 -7.61 -8.80 2.25
C ILE A 194 -8.35 -8.45 0.96
N ILE A 195 -7.83 -7.47 0.19
CA ILE A 195 -8.52 -6.95 -0.99
C ILE A 195 -8.63 -8.03 -2.07
N LEU A 196 -7.51 -8.62 -2.49
CA LEU A 196 -7.50 -9.65 -3.54
C LEU A 196 -8.34 -10.89 -3.18
N PRO A 197 -8.23 -11.48 -1.97
CA PRO A 197 -9.10 -12.60 -1.60
C PRO A 197 -10.58 -12.25 -1.59
N ALA A 198 -10.96 -11.04 -1.14
CA ALA A 198 -12.34 -10.57 -1.17
C ALA A 198 -12.84 -10.44 -2.61
N GLN A 199 -12.07 -9.79 -3.47
CA GLN A 199 -12.41 -9.63 -4.90
C GLN A 199 -12.56 -10.97 -5.62
N ARG A 200 -11.66 -11.94 -5.38
CA ARG A 200 -11.77 -13.30 -5.95
C ARG A 200 -13.09 -13.98 -5.56
N LYS A 201 -13.49 -13.88 -4.28
CA LYS A 201 -14.75 -14.46 -3.82
C LYS A 201 -15.97 -13.79 -4.45
N MET A 202 -15.93 -12.45 -4.60
CA MET A 202 -17.00 -11.70 -5.25
C MET A 202 -17.13 -12.07 -6.74
N ILE A 203 -16.01 -12.18 -7.46
CA ILE A 203 -16.00 -12.60 -8.87
C ILE A 203 -16.53 -14.01 -9.01
N ALA A 204 -16.07 -14.96 -8.19
CA ALA A 204 -16.54 -16.34 -8.22
C ALA A 204 -18.06 -16.45 -7.95
N ALA A 205 -18.61 -15.61 -7.08
CA ALA A 205 -20.06 -15.56 -6.86
C ALA A 205 -20.80 -15.11 -8.14
N VAL A 206 -20.32 -14.06 -8.82
CA VAL A 206 -20.91 -13.59 -10.07
C VAL A 206 -20.82 -14.64 -11.18
N GLU A 207 -19.67 -15.29 -11.33
CA GLU A 207 -19.48 -16.38 -12.30
C GLU A 207 -20.41 -17.58 -12.08
N ASN A 208 -20.75 -17.87 -10.83
CA ASN A 208 -21.72 -18.90 -10.45
C ASN A 208 -23.18 -18.38 -10.37
N ASN A 209 -23.48 -17.22 -10.94
CA ASN A 209 -24.81 -16.58 -10.89
C ASN A 209 -25.35 -16.32 -9.47
N GLN A 210 -24.48 -16.27 -8.46
CA GLN A 210 -24.81 -15.95 -7.09
C GLN A 210 -24.68 -14.44 -6.84
N GLN A 211 -25.32 -13.95 -5.79
CA GLN A 211 -25.14 -12.57 -5.34
C GLN A 211 -23.81 -12.46 -4.60
N PRO A 212 -22.96 -11.47 -4.96
CA PRO A 212 -21.72 -11.20 -4.23
C PRO A 212 -22.00 -10.80 -2.78
N ASP A 213 -21.15 -11.24 -1.86
CA ASP A 213 -21.20 -10.78 -0.47
C ASP A 213 -20.73 -9.32 -0.36
N MET A 214 -21.65 -8.41 -0.15
CA MET A 214 -21.40 -6.99 -0.05
C MET A 214 -20.54 -6.61 1.16
N LEU A 215 -20.50 -7.42 2.22
CA LEU A 215 -19.63 -7.19 3.39
C LEU A 215 -18.16 -7.40 3.03
N LEU A 216 -17.85 -8.36 2.16
CA LEU A 216 -16.49 -8.54 1.63
C LEU A 216 -16.05 -7.32 0.81
N GLY A 217 -16.95 -6.79 -0.04
CA GLY A 217 -16.69 -5.58 -0.81
C GLY A 217 -16.45 -4.37 0.08
N ALA A 218 -17.29 -4.16 1.10
CA ALA A 218 -17.13 -3.08 2.06
C ALA A 218 -15.79 -3.16 2.82
N LYS A 219 -15.41 -4.37 3.26
CA LYS A 219 -14.13 -4.62 3.92
C LYS A 219 -12.93 -4.31 3.02
N ALA A 220 -12.98 -4.76 1.77
CA ALA A 220 -11.94 -4.47 0.78
C ALA A 220 -11.83 -2.96 0.51
N LYS A 221 -12.96 -2.27 0.34
CA LYS A 221 -13.04 -0.82 0.15
C LYS A 221 -12.44 -0.06 1.33
N ASN A 222 -12.72 -0.48 2.56
CA ASN A 222 -12.15 0.15 3.76
C ASN A 222 -10.63 -0.01 3.82
N CYS A 223 -10.09 -1.20 3.53
CA CYS A 223 -8.64 -1.40 3.45
C CYS A 223 -8.00 -0.54 2.33
N SER A 224 -8.65 -0.40 1.18
CA SER A 224 -8.20 0.47 0.10
C SER A 224 -8.16 1.95 0.52
N LYS A 225 -9.18 2.40 1.27
CA LYS A 225 -9.25 3.75 1.84
C LYS A 225 -8.08 4.01 2.83
N HIS A 226 -7.76 3.02 3.69
CA HIS A 226 -6.59 3.12 4.58
C HIS A 226 -5.29 3.23 3.79
N ASN A 227 -5.12 2.44 2.73
CA ASN A 227 -3.95 2.53 1.86
C ASN A 227 -3.80 3.94 1.26
N THR A 228 -4.91 4.56 0.84
CA THR A 228 -4.90 5.93 0.33
C THR A 228 -4.42 6.93 1.39
N TYR A 229 -4.91 6.81 2.62
CA TYR A 229 -4.49 7.72 3.70
C TYR A 229 -3.02 7.53 4.08
N MET A 230 -2.53 6.28 4.09
CA MET A 230 -1.13 5.98 4.38
C MET A 230 -0.17 6.38 3.26
N SER A 231 -0.64 6.53 2.02
CA SER A 231 0.23 6.89 0.89
C SER A 231 0.91 8.25 1.06
N ILE A 232 0.21 9.24 1.64
CA ILE A 232 0.77 10.60 1.86
C ILE A 232 1.93 10.58 2.86
N PRO A 233 1.79 10.05 4.09
CA PRO A 233 2.91 9.97 5.03
C PRO A 233 4.04 9.07 4.53
N VAL A 234 3.74 7.99 3.79
CA VAL A 234 4.79 7.15 3.17
C VAL A 234 5.64 7.96 2.20
N ILE A 235 5.01 8.72 1.28
CA ILE A 235 5.75 9.56 0.33
C ILE A 235 6.62 10.56 1.10
N PHE A 236 6.05 11.25 2.09
CA PHE A 236 6.79 12.21 2.91
C PHE A 236 8.03 11.58 3.54
N ILE A 237 7.88 10.42 4.18
CA ILE A 237 8.97 9.69 4.83
C ILE A 237 10.04 9.25 3.81
N MET A 238 9.64 8.80 2.61
CA MET A 238 10.56 8.28 1.61
C MET A 238 11.40 9.36 0.92
N ILE A 239 10.98 10.63 0.98
CA ILE A 239 11.71 11.76 0.39
C ILE A 239 12.46 12.64 1.40
N SER A 240 12.23 12.45 2.73
CA SER A 240 12.91 13.17 3.83
C SER A 240 14.22 12.47 4.35
#